data_3bf6f11c4f16aa1cfa81d04c87139b50
#
_entry.id   3bf6f11c4f16aa1cfa81d04c87139b50
#
_cell.length_a   1.000
_cell.length_b   1.000
_cell.length_c   1.000
_cell.angle_alpha   90.00
_cell.angle_beta   90.00
_cell.angle_gamma   90.00
#
_symmetry.space_group_name_H-M   'P 1'
#
loop_
_entity.id
_entity.type
_entity.pdbx_description
1 polymer ?
#
loop_
_entity_poly.entity_id
_entity_poly.type
_entity_poly.pdbx_seq_one_letter_code
_entity_poly.pdbx_strand_id
1 'polypeptide(L)'
;EEPAEELSTAVTLTDMTGREITLDEPATRIVALTPSDCEILYAIGAGDLLVGRGKYCDYPAEVTEIPAVESGSDTNIEQIVELQPQVLLMSTMSQTDEQVQQLEAAGVHVVVSDAQDIEGVYTAIHMIGELVGKQDEAASVVESMQKTFDEIKANAGDGSKTVYFEVSPLQYGLWTAGTGTFMDEIANMMGLKNCFADVTGWSEISEEQVLERNPDYIVTTSMYY
;
A
#
# COMPACT_ATOMS: atom_id res chain seq x y z
N GLU A 1 -16.52 -38.39 26.69
CA GLU A 1 -16.62 -37.08 26.09
C GLU A 1 -15.15 -36.62 25.84
N GLU A 2 -14.71 -36.65 24.58
CA GLU A 2 -13.45 -36.01 24.18
C GLU A 2 -13.62 -34.50 24.34
N PRO A 3 -12.62 -33.80 24.90
CA PRO A 3 -12.66 -32.37 24.94
C PRO A 3 -12.66 -31.89 23.48
N ALA A 4 -13.59 -31.02 23.12
CA ALA A 4 -13.54 -30.29 21.85
C ALA A 4 -12.18 -29.60 21.79
N GLU A 5 -11.38 -29.87 20.76
CA GLU A 5 -10.21 -29.08 20.45
C GLU A 5 -10.70 -27.63 20.24
N GLU A 6 -10.36 -26.74 21.16
CA GLU A 6 -10.50 -25.31 20.92
C GLU A 6 -9.60 -25.00 19.72
N LEU A 7 -10.22 -24.75 18.59
CA LEU A 7 -9.51 -24.24 17.40
C LEU A 7 -8.79 -22.97 17.86
N SER A 8 -7.46 -22.99 17.80
CA SER A 8 -6.64 -21.82 18.08
C SER A 8 -7.09 -20.69 17.15
N THR A 9 -7.50 -19.57 17.71
CA THR A 9 -7.81 -18.34 16.98
C THR A 9 -6.56 -17.52 16.70
N ALA A 10 -5.39 -18.01 17.12
CA ALA A 10 -4.11 -17.33 16.91
C ALA A 10 -3.82 -17.10 15.42
N VAL A 11 -3.35 -15.90 15.12
CA VAL A 11 -2.92 -15.49 13.78
C VAL A 11 -1.39 -15.43 13.79
N THR A 12 -0.74 -16.15 12.88
CA THR A 12 0.70 -16.04 12.64
C THR A 12 0.91 -15.73 11.18
N LEU A 13 1.50 -14.58 10.89
CA LEU A 13 1.79 -14.12 9.54
C LEU A 13 3.24 -13.64 9.42
N THR A 14 3.72 -13.58 8.18
CA THR A 14 5.01 -12.95 7.86
C THR A 14 4.73 -11.64 7.14
N ASP A 15 5.28 -10.54 7.66
CA ASP A 15 5.14 -9.24 7.02
C ASP A 15 6.00 -9.10 5.75
N MET A 16 5.84 -8.01 5.02
CA MET A 16 6.53 -7.80 3.75
C MET A 16 8.03 -7.50 3.90
N THR A 17 8.55 -7.40 5.12
CA THR A 17 9.99 -7.37 5.42
C THR A 17 10.54 -8.72 5.88
N GLY A 18 9.69 -9.76 5.97
CA GLY A 18 10.06 -11.11 6.37
C GLY A 18 10.05 -11.35 7.89
N ARG A 19 9.44 -10.44 8.67
CA ARG A 19 9.29 -10.62 10.12
C ARG A 19 8.04 -11.45 10.41
N GLU A 20 8.17 -12.43 11.29
CA GLU A 20 7.05 -13.21 11.78
C GLU A 20 6.35 -12.48 12.94
N ILE A 21 5.05 -12.31 12.82
CA ILE A 21 4.18 -11.68 13.81
C ILE A 21 3.13 -12.70 14.24
N THR A 22 2.95 -12.85 15.55
CA THR A 22 1.93 -13.74 16.13
C THR A 22 1.03 -12.95 17.05
N LEU A 23 -0.28 -13.08 16.84
CA LEU A 23 -1.34 -12.56 17.70
C LEU A 23 -2.14 -13.74 18.28
N ASP A 24 -2.64 -13.59 19.49
CA ASP A 24 -3.50 -14.63 20.12
C ASP A 24 -4.87 -14.76 19.42
N GLU A 25 -5.32 -13.68 18.77
CA GLU A 25 -6.58 -13.60 18.01
C GLU A 25 -6.45 -12.55 16.88
N PRO A 26 -7.34 -12.55 15.88
CA PRO A 26 -7.36 -11.52 14.85
C PRO A 26 -7.43 -10.12 15.45
N ALA A 27 -6.70 -9.19 14.83
CA ALA A 27 -6.65 -7.81 15.30
C ALA A 27 -8.02 -7.11 15.19
N THR A 28 -8.41 -6.40 16.24
CA THR A 28 -9.66 -5.64 16.34
C THR A 28 -9.44 -4.14 16.55
N ARG A 29 -8.19 -3.71 16.76
CA ARG A 29 -7.81 -2.30 16.94
C ARG A 29 -6.53 -2.04 16.18
N ILE A 30 -6.62 -1.25 15.12
CA ILE A 30 -5.54 -1.02 14.17
C ILE A 30 -5.30 0.48 14.01
N VAL A 31 -4.03 0.87 13.97
CA VAL A 31 -3.60 2.15 13.40
C VAL A 31 -2.95 1.85 12.04
N ALA A 32 -3.37 2.53 10.98
CA ALA A 32 -2.79 2.41 9.65
C ALA A 32 -2.18 3.75 9.22
N LEU A 33 -0.88 3.79 8.96
CA LEU A 33 -0.16 5.02 8.65
C LEU A 33 -0.13 5.35 7.16
N THR A 34 -0.43 4.38 6.29
CA THR A 34 -0.41 4.58 4.84
C THR A 34 -1.82 4.59 4.25
N PRO A 35 -2.07 5.40 3.19
CA PRO A 35 -3.35 5.40 2.49
C PRO A 35 -3.76 4.00 2.01
N SER A 36 -2.83 3.24 1.40
CA SER A 36 -3.09 1.90 0.86
C SER A 36 -3.62 0.93 1.92
N ASP A 37 -3.07 0.95 3.14
CA ASP A 37 -3.52 0.06 4.22
C ASP A 37 -4.94 0.42 4.68
N CYS A 38 -5.26 1.72 4.76
CA CYS A 38 -6.62 2.17 5.05
C CYS A 38 -7.59 1.70 3.96
N GLU A 39 -7.23 1.88 2.69
CA GLU A 39 -8.05 1.48 1.55
C GLU A 39 -8.29 -0.04 1.53
N ILE A 40 -7.25 -0.85 1.81
CA ILE A 40 -7.38 -2.31 1.91
C ILE A 40 -8.34 -2.69 3.03
N LEU A 41 -8.18 -2.13 4.23
CA LEU A 41 -9.08 -2.41 5.36
C LEU A 41 -10.55 -2.10 5.04
N TYR A 42 -10.81 -0.97 4.39
CA TYR A 42 -12.17 -0.65 3.94
C TYR A 42 -12.67 -1.59 2.84
N ALA A 43 -11.82 -1.94 1.87
CA ALA A 43 -12.17 -2.82 0.76
C ALA A 43 -12.57 -4.24 1.21
N ILE A 44 -11.92 -4.75 2.28
CA ILE A 44 -12.25 -6.07 2.87
C ILE A 44 -13.30 -5.98 3.98
N GLY A 45 -13.93 -4.81 4.19
CA GLY A 45 -14.98 -4.62 5.18
C GLY A 45 -14.48 -4.63 6.62
N ALA A 46 -13.25 -4.18 6.88
CA ALA A 46 -12.61 -4.09 8.19
C ALA A 46 -12.28 -2.63 8.60
N GLY A 47 -12.87 -1.64 7.93
CA GLY A 47 -12.61 -0.22 8.21
C GLY A 47 -13.02 0.22 9.62
N ASP A 48 -13.98 -0.45 10.24
CA ASP A 48 -14.43 -0.23 11.62
C ASP A 48 -13.41 -0.64 12.69
N LEU A 49 -12.38 -1.39 12.30
CA LEU A 49 -11.26 -1.75 13.18
C LEU A 49 -10.19 -0.66 13.31
N LEU A 50 -10.26 0.37 12.46
CA LEU A 50 -9.34 1.51 12.50
C LEU A 50 -9.63 2.40 13.71
N VAL A 51 -8.63 2.59 14.57
CA VAL A 51 -8.65 3.53 15.70
C VAL A 51 -7.78 4.76 15.47
N GLY A 52 -6.94 4.72 14.42
CA GLY A 52 -6.10 5.83 13.99
C GLY A 52 -5.64 5.64 12.55
N ARG A 53 -5.39 6.75 11.87
CA ARG A 53 -4.90 6.79 10.49
C ARG A 53 -3.76 7.76 10.30
N GLY A 54 -2.94 7.54 9.28
CA GLY A 54 -1.97 8.54 8.84
C GLY A 54 -2.68 9.82 8.33
N LYS A 55 -2.03 10.96 8.48
CA LYS A 55 -2.60 12.26 8.09
C LYS A 55 -2.98 12.39 6.62
N TYR A 56 -2.35 11.60 5.76
CA TYR A 56 -2.60 11.58 4.31
C TYR A 56 -3.62 10.53 3.86
N CYS A 57 -4.21 9.77 4.79
CA CYS A 57 -5.25 8.81 4.49
C CYS A 57 -6.59 9.55 4.40
N ASP A 58 -7.13 9.71 3.21
CA ASP A 58 -8.32 10.51 2.92
C ASP A 58 -9.38 9.77 2.08
N TYR A 59 -9.11 8.50 1.73
CA TYR A 59 -10.02 7.64 1.00
C TYR A 59 -10.18 6.26 1.70
N PRO A 60 -11.39 5.68 1.71
CA PRO A 60 -12.67 6.33 1.34
C PRO A 60 -13.01 7.49 2.31
N ALA A 61 -14.00 8.32 1.97
CA ALA A 61 -14.29 9.54 2.72
C ALA A 61 -14.52 9.30 4.22
N GLU A 62 -15.07 8.13 4.58
CA GLU A 62 -15.32 7.70 5.95
C GLU A 62 -14.05 7.62 6.80
N VAL A 63 -12.89 7.36 6.19
CA VAL A 63 -11.63 7.29 6.92
C VAL A 63 -11.28 8.62 7.58
N THR A 64 -11.77 9.75 7.04
CA THR A 64 -11.50 11.08 7.59
C THR A 64 -12.11 11.32 8.96
N GLU A 65 -13.10 10.52 9.37
CA GLU A 65 -13.70 10.55 10.71
C GLU A 65 -12.80 9.89 11.78
N ILE A 66 -11.80 9.09 11.35
CA ILE A 66 -10.84 8.42 12.24
C ILE A 66 -9.76 9.43 12.66
N PRO A 67 -9.32 9.44 13.95
CA PRO A 67 -8.25 10.29 14.42
C PRO A 67 -6.99 10.21 13.56
N ALA A 68 -6.50 11.35 13.09
CA ALA A 68 -5.26 11.43 12.30
C ALA A 68 -4.04 11.43 13.23
N VAL A 69 -3.03 10.64 12.84
CA VAL A 69 -1.72 10.55 13.50
C VAL A 69 -0.67 11.16 12.58
N GLU A 70 0.27 11.92 13.14
CA GLU A 70 1.47 12.32 12.38
C GLU A 70 2.27 11.09 11.99
N SER A 71 2.61 11.00 10.70
CA SER A 71 3.27 9.84 10.09
C SER A 71 4.44 10.27 9.21
N GLY A 72 5.38 9.37 8.99
CA GLY A 72 6.64 9.62 8.30
C GLY A 72 7.80 9.79 9.27
N SER A 73 8.78 10.64 8.95
CA SER A 73 9.92 10.93 9.83
C SER A 73 9.53 11.46 11.21
N ASP A 74 8.39 12.15 11.28
CA ASP A 74 7.86 12.79 12.49
C ASP A 74 6.70 11.98 13.11
N THR A 75 6.69 10.66 12.91
CA THR A 75 5.66 9.76 13.47
C THR A 75 5.55 9.95 14.98
N ASN A 76 4.34 10.31 15.44
CA ASN A 76 4.08 10.56 16.86
C ASN A 76 3.71 9.26 17.59
N ILE A 77 4.72 8.63 18.20
CA ILE A 77 4.58 7.35 18.91
C ILE A 77 3.65 7.48 20.13
N GLU A 78 3.72 8.57 20.88
CA GLU A 78 2.87 8.77 22.07
C GLU A 78 1.40 8.81 21.67
N GLN A 79 1.06 9.51 20.57
CA GLN A 79 -0.29 9.56 20.03
C GLN A 79 -0.78 8.18 19.57
N ILE A 80 0.09 7.37 18.95
CA ILE A 80 -0.26 5.99 18.55
C ILE A 80 -0.57 5.15 19.79
N VAL A 81 0.30 5.17 20.79
CA VAL A 81 0.15 4.37 22.01
C VAL A 81 -1.11 4.80 22.80
N GLU A 82 -1.46 6.08 22.81
CA GLU A 82 -2.69 6.59 23.45
C GLU A 82 -3.97 6.00 22.82
N LEU A 83 -3.95 5.71 21.53
CA LEU A 83 -5.05 5.05 20.83
C LEU A 83 -5.19 3.56 21.18
N GLN A 84 -4.21 2.99 21.89
CA GLN A 84 -4.18 1.59 22.32
C GLN A 84 -4.44 0.60 21.18
N PRO A 85 -3.73 0.66 20.05
CA PRO A 85 -3.86 -0.33 19.00
C PRO A 85 -3.20 -1.65 19.43
N GLN A 86 -3.73 -2.77 18.92
CA GLN A 86 -3.02 -4.05 18.96
C GLN A 86 -1.95 -4.09 17.87
N VAL A 87 -2.27 -3.52 16.70
CA VAL A 87 -1.41 -3.53 15.52
C VAL A 87 -1.26 -2.13 14.93
N LEU A 88 -0.05 -1.82 14.49
CA LEU A 88 0.27 -0.71 13.61
C LEU A 88 0.66 -1.25 12.24
N LEU A 89 -0.06 -0.82 11.19
CA LEU A 89 0.31 -1.00 9.79
C LEU A 89 1.13 0.20 9.32
N MET A 90 2.27 -0.06 8.68
CA MET A 90 3.15 0.98 8.13
C MET A 90 3.90 0.49 6.90
N SER A 91 4.52 1.41 6.15
CA SER A 91 5.50 1.10 5.11
C SER A 91 6.93 1.35 5.60
N THR A 92 7.93 0.93 4.82
CA THR A 92 9.35 1.22 5.10
C THR A 92 9.71 2.67 4.82
N MET A 93 8.84 3.42 4.12
CA MET A 93 9.07 4.80 3.74
C MET A 93 8.99 5.72 4.95
N SER A 94 10.11 6.31 5.33
CA SER A 94 10.22 7.32 6.40
C SER A 94 10.08 6.82 7.85
N GLN A 95 9.97 5.51 8.11
CA GLN A 95 10.04 4.96 9.46
C GLN A 95 11.44 4.46 9.77
N THR A 96 11.80 4.48 11.06
CA THR A 96 13.08 4.03 11.56
C THR A 96 12.95 2.77 12.43
N ASP A 97 14.01 1.96 12.47
CA ASP A 97 14.06 0.80 13.36
C ASP A 97 13.85 1.18 14.84
N GLU A 98 14.27 2.38 15.23
CA GLU A 98 14.07 2.89 16.59
C GLU A 98 12.58 3.12 16.89
N GLN A 99 11.83 3.69 15.95
CA GLN A 99 10.38 3.87 16.08
C GLN A 99 9.65 2.53 16.20
N VAL A 100 10.04 1.55 15.39
CA VAL A 100 9.50 0.19 15.47
C VAL A 100 9.76 -0.42 16.85
N GLN A 101 11.00 -0.36 17.35
CA GLN A 101 11.37 -0.90 18.67
C GLN A 101 10.59 -0.21 19.81
N GLN A 102 10.38 1.10 19.73
CA GLN A 102 9.61 1.84 20.74
C GLN A 102 8.14 1.41 20.77
N LEU A 103 7.53 1.20 19.62
CA LEU A 103 6.14 0.72 19.50
C LEU A 103 6.00 -0.71 20.03
N GLU A 104 6.91 -1.60 19.66
CA GLU A 104 6.92 -2.98 20.14
C GLU A 104 7.15 -3.05 21.66
N ALA A 105 8.04 -2.21 22.21
CA ALA A 105 8.24 -2.09 23.64
C ALA A 105 7.00 -1.57 24.39
N ALA A 106 6.13 -0.82 23.70
CA ALA A 106 4.84 -0.37 24.23
C ALA A 106 3.71 -1.42 24.06
N GLY A 107 4.02 -2.59 23.49
CA GLY A 107 3.06 -3.69 23.28
C GLY A 107 2.25 -3.57 21.99
N VAL A 108 2.67 -2.74 21.04
CA VAL A 108 2.03 -2.61 19.72
C VAL A 108 2.77 -3.51 18.73
N HIS A 109 2.07 -4.44 18.09
CA HIS A 109 2.65 -5.24 17.02
C HIS A 109 2.79 -4.40 15.75
N VAL A 110 4.01 -4.25 15.24
CA VAL A 110 4.24 -3.52 13.99
C VAL A 110 4.25 -4.50 12.82
N VAL A 111 3.41 -4.25 11.83
CA VAL A 111 3.29 -5.02 10.59
C VAL A 111 3.63 -4.12 9.41
N VAL A 112 4.63 -4.50 8.63
CA VAL A 112 5.06 -3.73 7.47
C VAL A 112 4.34 -4.21 6.22
N SER A 113 3.64 -3.28 5.57
CA SER A 113 2.98 -3.44 4.27
C SER A 113 3.67 -2.50 3.28
N ASP A 114 4.45 -3.05 2.34
CA ASP A 114 5.32 -2.26 1.46
C ASP A 114 5.32 -2.83 0.03
N ALA A 115 4.15 -2.79 -0.62
CA ALA A 115 3.98 -3.25 -1.98
C ALA A 115 4.66 -2.32 -3.00
N GLN A 116 5.49 -2.88 -3.89
CA GLN A 116 6.20 -2.15 -4.93
C GLN A 116 5.66 -2.43 -6.34
N ASP A 117 4.88 -3.49 -6.49
CA ASP A 117 4.29 -3.99 -7.73
C ASP A 117 2.88 -4.56 -7.47
N ILE A 118 2.19 -4.99 -8.51
CA ILE A 118 0.82 -5.50 -8.41
C ILE A 118 0.75 -6.80 -7.59
N GLU A 119 1.71 -7.69 -7.71
CA GLU A 119 1.76 -8.92 -6.91
C GLU A 119 2.00 -8.61 -5.43
N GLY A 120 2.81 -7.59 -5.14
CA GLY A 120 2.99 -7.06 -3.79
C GLY A 120 1.68 -6.51 -3.20
N VAL A 121 0.86 -5.84 -4.01
CA VAL A 121 -0.48 -5.37 -3.58
C VAL A 121 -1.37 -6.56 -3.22
N TYR A 122 -1.40 -7.64 -4.02
CA TYR A 122 -2.16 -8.85 -3.69
C TYR A 122 -1.67 -9.48 -2.39
N THR A 123 -0.36 -9.55 -2.21
CA THR A 123 0.27 -10.02 -0.97
C THR A 123 -0.16 -9.20 0.24
N ALA A 124 -0.14 -7.87 0.13
CA ALA A 124 -0.59 -6.97 1.20
C ALA A 124 -2.07 -7.17 1.54
N ILE A 125 -2.95 -7.31 0.53
CA ILE A 125 -4.38 -7.57 0.74
C ILE A 125 -4.59 -8.88 1.49
N HIS A 126 -3.92 -9.96 1.09
CA HIS A 126 -4.04 -11.25 1.77
C HIS A 126 -3.49 -11.20 3.20
N MET A 127 -2.32 -10.58 3.40
CA MET A 127 -1.69 -10.42 4.71
C MET A 127 -2.60 -9.63 5.67
N ILE A 128 -3.17 -8.52 5.22
CA ILE A 128 -4.09 -7.71 6.04
C ILE A 128 -5.40 -8.49 6.29
N GLY A 129 -5.90 -9.22 5.29
CA GLY A 129 -7.06 -10.11 5.47
C GLY A 129 -6.82 -11.18 6.54
N GLU A 130 -5.65 -11.81 6.56
CA GLU A 130 -5.26 -12.78 7.58
C GLU A 130 -5.16 -12.13 8.97
N LEU A 131 -4.55 -10.94 9.04
CA LEU A 131 -4.37 -10.17 10.27
C LEU A 131 -5.71 -9.90 10.99
N VAL A 132 -6.77 -9.65 10.24
CA VAL A 132 -8.09 -9.25 10.77
C VAL A 132 -9.15 -10.36 10.65
N GLY A 133 -8.79 -11.57 10.21
CA GLY A 133 -9.74 -12.69 10.07
C GLY A 133 -10.73 -12.51 8.90
N LYS A 134 -10.31 -11.83 7.81
CA LYS A 134 -11.09 -11.50 6.62
C LYS A 134 -10.48 -12.10 5.34
N GLN A 135 -10.01 -13.35 5.43
CA GLN A 135 -9.31 -14.03 4.33
C GLN A 135 -10.19 -14.19 3.07
N ASP A 136 -11.47 -14.51 3.25
CA ASP A 136 -12.41 -14.71 2.14
C ASP A 136 -12.72 -13.39 1.42
N GLU A 137 -12.91 -12.31 2.17
CA GLU A 137 -13.13 -10.97 1.63
C GLU A 137 -11.86 -10.48 0.90
N ALA A 138 -10.68 -10.71 1.48
CA ALA A 138 -9.40 -10.39 0.84
C ALA A 138 -9.22 -11.14 -0.48
N ALA A 139 -9.50 -12.45 -0.49
CA ALA A 139 -9.45 -13.25 -1.72
C ALA A 139 -10.41 -12.73 -2.79
N SER A 140 -11.64 -12.33 -2.40
CA SER A 140 -12.63 -11.76 -3.33
C SER A 140 -12.18 -10.42 -3.93
N VAL A 141 -11.51 -9.57 -3.15
CA VAL A 141 -10.94 -8.31 -3.65
C VAL A 141 -9.85 -8.59 -4.68
N VAL A 142 -8.91 -9.49 -4.36
CA VAL A 142 -7.82 -9.87 -5.29
C VAL A 142 -8.39 -10.48 -6.58
N GLU A 143 -9.35 -11.38 -6.50
CA GLU A 143 -9.99 -11.99 -7.69
C GLU A 143 -10.66 -10.90 -8.56
N SER A 144 -11.33 -9.94 -7.96
CA SER A 144 -11.94 -8.82 -8.68
C SER A 144 -10.91 -7.94 -9.38
N MET A 145 -9.79 -7.66 -8.73
CA MET A 145 -8.68 -6.90 -9.31
C MET A 145 -8.05 -7.66 -10.48
N GLN A 146 -7.75 -8.95 -10.30
CA GLN A 146 -7.18 -9.81 -11.35
C GLN A 146 -8.08 -9.85 -12.58
N LYS A 147 -9.40 -10.02 -12.39
CA LYS A 147 -10.36 -10.00 -13.48
C LYS A 147 -10.33 -8.67 -14.26
N THR A 148 -10.26 -7.55 -13.54
CA THR A 148 -10.17 -6.22 -14.16
C THR A 148 -8.89 -6.07 -14.97
N PHE A 149 -7.75 -6.52 -14.44
CA PHE A 149 -6.48 -6.50 -15.17
C PHE A 149 -6.49 -7.43 -16.39
N ASP A 150 -7.13 -8.59 -16.31
CA ASP A 150 -7.27 -9.48 -17.46
C ASP A 150 -8.14 -8.88 -18.57
N GLU A 151 -9.21 -8.16 -18.20
CA GLU A 151 -10.02 -7.40 -19.14
C GLU A 151 -9.23 -6.26 -19.81
N ILE A 152 -8.37 -5.56 -19.05
CA ILE A 152 -7.47 -4.53 -19.58
C ILE A 152 -6.48 -5.16 -20.57
N LYS A 153 -5.82 -6.26 -20.20
CA LYS A 153 -4.88 -6.99 -21.06
C LYS A 153 -5.54 -7.46 -22.36
N ALA A 154 -6.79 -7.95 -22.27
CA ALA A 154 -7.54 -8.42 -23.45
C ALA A 154 -7.88 -7.30 -24.43
N ASN A 155 -7.93 -6.05 -23.96
CA ASN A 155 -8.20 -4.85 -24.76
C ASN A 155 -6.96 -3.96 -24.96
N ALA A 156 -5.77 -4.49 -24.69
CA ALA A 156 -4.52 -3.76 -24.78
C ALA A 156 -4.23 -3.22 -26.19
N GLY A 157 -3.58 -2.09 -26.28
CA GLY A 157 -3.09 -1.50 -27.52
C GLY A 157 -2.00 -2.33 -28.19
N ASP A 158 -1.60 -1.93 -29.37
CA ASP A 158 -0.60 -2.64 -30.20
C ASP A 158 0.87 -2.34 -29.82
N GLY A 159 1.09 -1.60 -28.75
CA GLY A 159 2.43 -1.19 -28.29
C GLY A 159 3.06 -0.08 -29.14
N SER A 160 2.28 0.61 -29.99
CA SER A 160 2.79 1.72 -30.81
C SER A 160 2.87 3.04 -30.07
N LYS A 161 2.10 3.19 -28.99
CA LYS A 161 1.97 4.41 -28.21
C LYS A 161 2.87 4.42 -26.98
N THR A 162 3.37 5.61 -26.64
CA THR A 162 4.25 5.84 -25.50
C THR A 162 3.56 6.65 -24.40
N VAL A 163 3.95 6.38 -23.14
CA VAL A 163 3.47 7.12 -21.97
C VAL A 163 4.64 7.60 -21.11
N TYR A 164 4.49 8.80 -20.56
CA TYR A 164 5.32 9.37 -19.52
C TYR A 164 4.49 9.48 -18.24
N PHE A 165 5.03 8.98 -17.13
CA PHE A 165 4.43 9.15 -15.80
C PHE A 165 5.13 10.29 -15.07
N GLU A 166 4.42 11.41 -14.90
CA GLU A 166 4.89 12.56 -14.13
C GLU A 166 4.37 12.42 -12.69
N VAL A 167 5.25 12.00 -11.79
CA VAL A 167 4.88 11.65 -10.41
C VAL A 167 5.19 12.73 -9.40
N SER A 168 5.83 13.82 -9.84
CA SER A 168 6.11 14.99 -9.01
C SER A 168 6.02 16.26 -9.85
N PRO A 169 5.41 17.36 -9.31
CA PRO A 169 5.37 18.66 -10.00
C PRO A 169 6.77 19.25 -10.21
N LEU A 170 6.95 19.96 -11.31
CA LEU A 170 8.22 20.62 -11.69
C LEU A 170 8.85 21.46 -10.55
N GLN A 171 8.02 22.09 -9.73
CA GLN A 171 8.50 22.90 -8.59
C GLN A 171 9.26 22.10 -7.52
N TYR A 172 9.09 20.78 -7.49
CA TYR A 172 9.80 19.85 -6.57
C TYR A 172 10.80 18.96 -7.32
N GLY A 173 11.09 19.26 -8.60
CA GLY A 173 11.84 18.42 -9.52
C GLY A 173 10.95 17.40 -10.23
N LEU A 174 11.20 17.17 -11.52
CA LEU A 174 10.45 16.15 -12.27
C LEU A 174 10.94 14.76 -11.90
N TRP A 175 9.99 13.90 -11.54
CA TRP A 175 10.24 12.49 -11.28
C TRP A 175 9.37 11.63 -12.18
N THR A 176 9.91 10.48 -12.55
CA THR A 176 9.21 9.48 -13.35
C THR A 176 9.23 8.11 -12.68
N ALA A 177 8.32 7.25 -13.12
CA ALA A 177 8.26 5.84 -12.79
C ALA A 177 8.83 5.03 -13.97
N GLY A 178 9.99 4.40 -13.76
CA GLY A 178 10.65 3.50 -14.70
C GLY A 178 10.25 2.04 -14.52
N THR A 179 11.08 1.13 -15.06
CA THR A 179 10.87 -0.31 -14.93
C THR A 179 10.91 -0.77 -13.48
N GLY A 180 10.11 -1.79 -13.15
CA GLY A 180 9.99 -2.34 -11.79
C GLY A 180 9.07 -1.52 -10.89
N THR A 181 8.25 -0.62 -11.45
CA THR A 181 7.19 0.08 -10.73
C THR A 181 5.82 -0.41 -11.21
N PHE A 182 4.81 -0.34 -10.36
CA PHE A 182 3.44 -0.70 -10.74
C PHE A 182 2.90 0.16 -11.89
N MET A 183 3.36 1.40 -12.06
CA MET A 183 2.97 2.25 -13.19
C MET A 183 3.50 1.70 -14.52
N ASP A 184 4.74 1.21 -14.54
CA ASP A 184 5.31 0.54 -15.71
C ASP A 184 4.55 -0.77 -16.04
N GLU A 185 4.19 -1.55 -15.01
CA GLU A 185 3.37 -2.75 -15.17
C GLU A 185 2.01 -2.44 -15.78
N ILE A 186 1.32 -1.41 -15.30
CA ILE A 186 0.03 -0.95 -15.84
C ILE A 186 0.17 -0.51 -17.30
N ALA A 187 1.22 0.28 -17.62
CA ALA A 187 1.48 0.69 -18.99
C ALA A 187 1.64 -0.51 -19.92
N ASN A 188 2.45 -1.49 -19.51
CA ASN A 188 2.67 -2.72 -20.27
C ASN A 188 1.37 -3.52 -20.44
N MET A 189 0.54 -3.64 -19.41
CA MET A 189 -0.78 -4.30 -19.48
C MET A 189 -1.72 -3.62 -20.47
N MET A 190 -1.67 -2.31 -20.58
CA MET A 190 -2.46 -1.51 -21.52
C MET A 190 -1.90 -1.53 -22.96
N GLY A 191 -0.76 -2.18 -23.20
CA GLY A 191 -0.05 -2.15 -24.48
C GLY A 191 0.55 -0.79 -24.79
N LEU A 192 0.94 -0.03 -23.77
CA LEU A 192 1.70 1.22 -23.89
C LEU A 192 3.19 0.96 -23.63
N LYS A 193 4.04 1.79 -24.18
CA LYS A 193 5.48 1.78 -23.87
C LYS A 193 5.78 2.91 -22.90
N ASN A 194 6.32 2.59 -21.75
CA ASN A 194 6.89 3.60 -20.87
C ASN A 194 8.09 4.24 -21.57
N CYS A 195 8.05 5.55 -21.83
CA CYS A 195 9.14 6.23 -22.53
C CYS A 195 10.42 6.35 -21.68
N PHE A 196 10.34 6.01 -20.38
CA PHE A 196 11.46 5.90 -19.46
C PHE A 196 11.73 4.45 -19.00
N ALA A 197 11.43 3.46 -19.85
CA ALA A 197 11.71 2.06 -19.57
C ALA A 197 13.23 1.71 -19.43
N ASP A 198 14.11 2.63 -19.77
CA ASP A 198 15.56 2.55 -19.55
C ASP A 198 16.00 2.98 -18.14
N VAL A 199 15.06 3.49 -17.33
CA VAL A 199 15.27 3.87 -15.94
C VAL A 199 14.66 2.77 -15.04
N THR A 200 15.30 2.46 -13.93
CA THR A 200 14.79 1.49 -12.95
C THR A 200 14.22 2.22 -11.73
N GLY A 201 13.02 1.85 -11.32
CA GLY A 201 12.36 2.44 -10.16
C GLY A 201 11.96 3.90 -10.37
N TRP A 202 11.97 4.66 -9.29
CA TRP A 202 11.64 6.08 -9.28
C TRP A 202 12.91 6.90 -9.51
N SER A 203 12.89 7.86 -10.47
CA SER A 203 14.08 8.64 -10.81
C SER A 203 13.73 10.08 -11.12
N GLU A 204 14.64 10.98 -10.72
CA GLU A 204 14.61 12.37 -11.16
C GLU A 204 15.02 12.47 -12.63
N ILE A 205 14.32 13.29 -13.38
CA ILE A 205 14.53 13.54 -14.82
C ILE A 205 14.47 15.03 -15.12
N SER A 206 14.82 15.40 -16.36
CA SER A 206 14.72 16.79 -16.83
C SER A 206 13.61 16.97 -17.86
N GLU A 207 13.17 18.23 -18.05
CA GLU A 207 12.22 18.61 -19.11
C GLU A 207 12.75 18.26 -20.50
N GLU A 208 14.07 18.44 -20.73
CA GLU A 208 14.72 18.12 -22.00
C GLU A 208 14.59 16.61 -22.32
N GLN A 209 14.76 15.74 -21.31
CA GLN A 209 14.60 14.30 -21.50
C GLN A 209 13.16 13.94 -21.89
N VAL A 210 12.16 14.61 -21.31
CA VAL A 210 10.74 14.38 -21.68
C VAL A 210 10.50 14.86 -23.12
N LEU A 211 10.98 16.05 -23.48
CA LEU A 211 10.83 16.61 -24.83
C LEU A 211 11.52 15.75 -25.90
N GLU A 212 12.72 15.23 -25.60
CA GLU A 212 13.46 14.35 -26.50
C GLU A 212 12.71 13.04 -26.78
N ARG A 213 12.11 12.45 -25.72
CA ARG A 213 11.34 11.20 -25.81
C ARG A 213 9.96 11.38 -26.43
N ASN A 214 9.44 12.60 -26.44
CA ASN A 214 8.19 13.01 -27.07
C ASN A 214 7.03 12.02 -26.86
N PRO A 215 6.58 11.80 -25.62
CA PRO A 215 5.54 10.81 -25.31
C PRO A 215 4.21 11.13 -25.98
N ASP A 216 3.44 10.10 -26.37
CA ASP A 216 2.07 10.26 -26.87
C ASP A 216 1.10 10.68 -25.75
N TYR A 217 1.35 10.18 -24.52
CA TYR A 217 0.52 10.47 -23.34
C TYR A 217 1.39 10.89 -22.16
N ILE A 218 0.87 11.81 -21.36
CA ILE A 218 1.40 12.18 -20.05
C ILE A 218 0.34 11.85 -19.00
N VAL A 219 0.72 11.05 -18.01
CA VAL A 219 -0.12 10.71 -16.87
C VAL A 219 0.45 11.39 -15.64
N THR A 220 -0.37 12.20 -14.97
CA THR A 220 0.00 12.95 -13.77
C THR A 220 -0.75 12.42 -12.55
N THR A 221 -0.18 12.62 -11.35
CA THR A 221 -0.85 12.34 -10.09
C THR A 221 -1.71 13.53 -9.64
N SER A 222 -2.61 13.30 -8.65
CA SER A 222 -3.49 14.35 -8.11
C SER A 222 -2.77 15.49 -7.37
N MET A 223 -1.46 15.41 -7.18
CA MET A 223 -0.66 16.48 -6.54
C MET A 223 -0.55 17.77 -7.38
N TYR A 224 -1.16 17.81 -8.55
CA TYR A 224 -1.15 18.95 -9.47
C TYR A 224 -2.34 19.90 -9.31
N TYR A 225 -3.24 19.67 -8.37
CA TYR A 225 -4.45 20.45 -8.16
C TYR A 225 -4.41 21.28 -6.87
#